data_3cba588f5d2f3fa4c4e7b23e0f5fcb34
#
_entry.id   3cba588f5d2f3fa4c4e7b23e0f5fcb34
#
_cell.length_a   1.000
_cell.length_b   1.000
_cell.length_c   1.000
_cell.angle_alpha   90.00
_cell.angle_beta   90.00
_cell.angle_gamma   90.00
#
_symmetry.space_group_name_H-M   'P 1'
#
loop_
_entity.id
_entity.type
_entity.pdbx_description
1 polymer ?
#
loop_
_entity_poly.entity_id
_entity_poly.type
_entity_poly.pdbx_seq_one_letter_code
_entity_poly.pdbx_strand_id
1 'polypeptide(L)'
;NLFISTETDTGYQHTAGLVILDAGESRDFCFEKLAAFVAERISPIPQFRWKLREVPFGLDLPYWVEDDKYSIERHIHRIAVPAPGDMRALTELAAYLYSRRLDRSKPLWELWFIEGLAGKRYALLQKLHHCMMDGQGAQRIGEALCDFEADPPPRPIPPEFLGATTGGAPSELQLYARTVGNLPDLMRETDAGV
;
A
#
# COMPACT_ATOMS: atom_id res chain seq x y z
N ASN A 1 -14.38 -8.13 2.04
CA ASN A 1 -12.96 -8.49 1.93
C ASN A 1 -12.50 -9.12 3.25
N LEU A 2 -12.25 -10.44 3.23
CA LEU A 2 -11.93 -11.26 4.40
C LEU A 2 -10.78 -10.67 5.25
N PHE A 3 -9.75 -10.15 4.61
CA PHE A 3 -8.58 -9.59 5.30
C PHE A 3 -8.90 -8.39 6.20
N ILE A 4 -9.89 -7.59 5.86
CA ILE A 4 -10.29 -6.45 6.69
C ILE A 4 -11.12 -6.91 7.88
N SER A 5 -12.02 -7.87 7.70
CA SER A 5 -12.88 -8.38 8.76
C SER A 5 -12.14 -9.26 9.76
N THR A 6 -10.99 -9.84 9.38
CA THR A 6 -10.16 -10.67 10.27
C THR A 6 -9.04 -9.88 10.96
N GLU A 7 -8.84 -8.61 10.61
CA GLU A 7 -7.84 -7.76 11.27
C GLU A 7 -8.31 -7.39 12.68
N THR A 8 -7.41 -7.55 13.64
CA THR A 8 -7.64 -7.22 15.06
C THR A 8 -6.68 -6.11 15.50
N ASP A 9 -6.83 -5.62 16.72
CA ASP A 9 -5.92 -4.61 17.29
C ASP A 9 -4.49 -5.13 17.50
N THR A 10 -4.30 -6.45 17.48
CA THR A 10 -3.01 -7.12 17.68
C THR A 10 -2.58 -8.00 16.50
N GLY A 11 -3.47 -8.25 15.55
CA GLY A 11 -3.22 -9.07 14.36
C GLY A 11 -3.51 -8.29 13.08
N TYR A 12 -2.45 -7.77 12.46
CA TYR A 12 -2.56 -6.95 11.25
C TYR A 12 -2.48 -7.79 9.99
N GLN A 13 -3.28 -7.44 9.00
CA GLN A 13 -3.34 -8.13 7.71
C GLN A 13 -2.56 -7.36 6.63
N HIS A 14 -1.34 -6.93 6.97
CA HIS A 14 -0.43 -6.34 6.00
C HIS A 14 0.78 -7.24 5.74
N THR A 15 1.38 -7.08 4.59
CA THR A 15 2.64 -7.71 4.20
C THR A 15 3.71 -6.66 4.02
N ALA A 16 4.97 -7.06 4.12
CA ALA A 16 6.09 -6.19 3.82
C ALA A 16 7.18 -6.91 3.04
N GLY A 17 7.84 -6.15 2.17
CA GLY A 17 9.05 -6.54 1.48
C GLY A 17 10.20 -5.62 1.88
N LEU A 18 11.37 -6.18 2.19
CA LEU A 18 12.59 -5.43 2.46
C LEU A 18 13.59 -5.69 1.34
N VAL A 19 13.96 -4.64 0.64
CA VAL A 19 14.94 -4.69 -0.46
C VAL A 19 16.15 -3.85 -0.08
N ILE A 20 17.34 -4.40 -0.27
CA ILE A 20 18.60 -3.67 -0.06
C ILE A 20 19.08 -3.18 -1.43
N LEU A 21 19.33 -1.88 -1.50
CA LEU A 21 19.84 -1.21 -2.69
C LEU A 21 21.32 -0.90 -2.50
N ASP A 22 22.11 -1.27 -3.48
CA ASP A 22 23.49 -0.84 -3.59
C ASP A 22 23.54 0.30 -4.61
N ALA A 23 23.82 1.51 -4.14
CA ALA A 23 23.94 2.66 -5.03
C ALA A 23 25.23 2.62 -5.86
N GLY A 24 26.15 1.69 -5.56
CA GLY A 24 27.40 1.52 -6.27
C GLY A 24 28.22 2.82 -6.34
N GLU A 25 28.58 3.21 -7.55
CA GLU A 25 29.26 4.46 -7.83
C GLU A 25 28.32 5.65 -8.09
N SER A 26 27.00 5.43 -8.05
CA SER A 26 26.04 6.51 -8.25
C SER A 26 26.20 7.57 -7.16
N ARG A 27 26.61 8.77 -7.57
CA ARG A 27 26.74 9.93 -6.66
C ARG A 27 25.42 10.66 -6.46
N ASP A 28 24.45 10.36 -7.30
CA ASP A 28 23.21 11.12 -7.42
C ASP A 28 22.00 10.37 -6.84
N PHE A 29 22.18 9.16 -6.31
CA PHE A 29 21.08 8.43 -5.68
C PHE A 29 20.72 9.09 -4.35
N CYS A 30 19.46 9.55 -4.24
CA CYS A 30 18.95 10.21 -3.05
C CYS A 30 17.45 9.94 -2.89
N PHE A 31 16.93 10.27 -1.72
CA PHE A 31 15.52 10.11 -1.38
C PHE A 31 14.58 10.79 -2.37
N GLU A 32 14.90 12.03 -2.77
CA GLU A 32 14.06 12.85 -3.64
C GLU A 32 13.91 12.22 -5.04
N LYS A 33 14.99 11.69 -5.59
CA LYS A 33 14.97 10.98 -6.89
C LYS A 33 14.18 9.69 -6.79
N LEU A 34 14.37 8.90 -5.72
CA LEU A 34 13.61 7.70 -5.50
C LEU A 34 12.11 8.01 -5.35
N ALA A 35 11.75 9.01 -4.55
CA ALA A 35 10.37 9.39 -4.33
C ALA A 35 9.69 9.85 -5.64
N ALA A 36 10.39 10.63 -6.47
CA ALA A 36 9.91 11.03 -7.79
C ALA A 36 9.72 9.82 -8.73
N PHE A 37 10.68 8.90 -8.76
CA PHE A 37 10.59 7.67 -9.54
C PHE A 37 9.39 6.81 -9.13
N VAL A 38 9.22 6.59 -7.83
CA VAL A 38 8.08 5.82 -7.31
C VAL A 38 6.77 6.52 -7.64
N ALA A 39 6.69 7.84 -7.46
CA ALA A 39 5.50 8.64 -7.76
C ALA A 39 5.09 8.50 -9.24
N GLU A 40 6.04 8.57 -10.16
CA GLU A 40 5.81 8.39 -11.59
C GLU A 40 5.25 6.99 -11.89
N ARG A 41 5.84 5.95 -11.30
CA ARG A 41 5.50 4.55 -11.57
C ARG A 41 4.16 4.11 -10.99
N ILE A 42 3.77 4.62 -9.82
CA ILE A 42 2.51 4.24 -9.17
C ILE A 42 1.35 5.17 -9.49
N SER A 43 1.61 6.41 -9.94
CA SER A 43 0.57 7.39 -10.26
C SER A 43 -0.50 6.85 -11.23
N PRO A 44 -0.14 6.05 -12.25
CA PRO A 44 -1.12 5.47 -13.16
C PRO A 44 -1.98 4.36 -12.54
N ILE A 45 -1.60 3.83 -11.38
CA ILE A 45 -2.28 2.69 -10.73
C ILE A 45 -3.29 3.24 -9.72
N PRO A 46 -4.61 3.25 -10.04
CA PRO A 46 -5.62 3.92 -9.22
C PRO A 46 -5.71 3.36 -7.79
N GLN A 47 -5.45 2.06 -7.61
CA GLN A 47 -5.53 1.38 -6.32
C GLN A 47 -4.63 2.02 -5.26
N PHE A 48 -3.51 2.66 -5.65
CA PHE A 48 -2.64 3.38 -4.72
C PHE A 48 -3.25 4.68 -4.19
N ARG A 49 -4.35 5.16 -4.80
CA ARG A 49 -5.08 6.34 -4.36
C ARG A 49 -6.40 6.01 -3.67
N TRP A 50 -6.77 4.73 -3.59
CA TRP A 50 -8.02 4.32 -2.96
C TRP A 50 -7.85 4.04 -1.48
N LYS A 51 -8.74 4.60 -0.69
CA LYS A 51 -8.87 4.30 0.74
C LYS A 51 -10.16 3.55 1.03
N LEU A 52 -10.21 2.91 2.18
CA LEU A 52 -11.42 2.28 2.68
C LEU A 52 -12.34 3.32 3.29
N ARG A 53 -13.61 3.25 2.94
CA ARG A 53 -14.69 3.96 3.61
C ARG A 53 -15.55 2.95 4.34
N GLU A 54 -15.50 3.02 5.67
CA GLU A 54 -16.32 2.19 6.55
C GLU A 54 -17.80 2.54 6.37
N VAL A 55 -18.65 1.50 6.42
CA VAL A 55 -20.10 1.68 6.47
C VAL A 55 -20.50 1.93 7.91
N PRO A 56 -21.35 2.94 8.19
CA PRO A 56 -21.81 3.22 9.55
C PRO A 56 -22.38 1.97 10.22
N PHE A 57 -22.04 1.81 11.50
CA PHE A 57 -22.46 0.67 12.36
C PHE A 57 -21.96 -0.72 11.89
N GLY A 58 -21.03 -0.78 10.92
CA GLY A 58 -20.53 -2.05 10.40
C GLY A 58 -21.59 -2.91 9.71
N LEU A 59 -22.63 -2.28 9.17
CA LEU A 59 -23.77 -2.97 8.54
C LEU A 59 -23.45 -3.59 7.18
N ASP A 60 -22.30 -3.26 6.59
CA ASP A 60 -21.83 -3.80 5.32
C ASP A 60 -20.30 -3.74 5.26
N LEU A 61 -19.71 -4.38 4.25
CA LEU A 61 -18.28 -4.31 4.00
C LEU A 61 -17.85 -2.89 3.60
N PRO A 62 -16.63 -2.47 3.97
CA PRO A 62 -16.09 -1.18 3.55
C PRO A 62 -16.00 -1.06 2.03
N TYR A 63 -16.19 0.15 1.52
CA TYR A 63 -16.07 0.48 0.10
C TYR A 63 -14.72 1.12 -0.21
N TRP A 64 -14.20 0.80 -1.38
CA TRP A 64 -13.06 1.51 -1.94
C TRP A 64 -13.52 2.85 -2.53
N VAL A 65 -12.91 3.92 -2.08
CA VAL A 65 -13.16 5.28 -2.60
C VAL A 65 -11.83 5.95 -2.90
N GLU A 66 -11.81 6.82 -3.90
CA GLU A 66 -10.64 7.65 -4.15
C GLU A 66 -10.40 8.61 -2.97
N ASP A 67 -9.15 8.72 -2.53
CA ASP A 67 -8.79 9.63 -1.45
C ASP A 67 -8.60 11.05 -2.02
N ASP A 68 -9.55 11.94 -1.70
CA ASP A 68 -9.53 13.35 -2.08
C ASP A 68 -8.35 14.15 -1.48
N LYS A 69 -7.68 13.58 -0.49
CA LYS A 69 -6.49 14.14 0.17
C LYS A 69 -5.23 13.35 -0.13
N TYR A 70 -5.27 12.52 -1.18
CA TYR A 70 -4.10 11.75 -1.56
C TYR A 70 -2.91 12.67 -1.85
N SER A 71 -1.78 12.32 -1.26
CA SER A 71 -0.49 12.93 -1.53
C SER A 71 0.59 11.87 -1.32
N ILE A 72 1.51 11.77 -2.24
CA ILE A 72 2.57 10.77 -2.23
C ILE A 72 3.47 10.90 -0.98
N GLU A 73 3.67 12.12 -0.49
CA GLU A 73 4.51 12.43 0.68
C GLU A 73 3.93 11.84 1.98
N ARG A 74 2.65 11.52 1.99
CA ARG A 74 2.01 10.83 3.12
C ARG A 74 2.28 9.34 3.16
N HIS A 75 2.91 8.80 2.13
CA HIS A 75 3.13 7.38 1.92
C HIS A 75 4.60 7.00 1.79
N ILE A 76 5.44 7.91 1.30
CA ILE A 76 6.88 7.68 1.18
C ILE A 76 7.59 8.39 2.32
N HIS A 77 8.27 7.63 3.15
CA HIS A 77 8.92 8.10 4.36
C HIS A 77 10.42 7.90 4.28
N ARG A 78 11.17 8.75 4.98
CA ARG A 78 12.63 8.67 5.11
C ARG A 78 13.01 8.46 6.56
N ILE A 79 13.91 7.50 6.81
CA ILE A 79 14.42 7.21 8.14
C ILE A 79 15.88 6.72 8.04
N ALA A 80 16.67 6.92 9.07
CA ALA A 80 18.01 6.37 9.13
C ALA A 80 18.07 5.20 10.11
N VAL A 81 18.81 4.16 9.73
CA VAL A 81 19.14 3.07 10.65
C VAL A 81 20.11 3.57 11.72
N PRO A 82 19.96 3.18 12.99
CA PRO A 82 20.90 3.55 14.04
C PRO A 82 22.31 3.03 13.76
N ALA A 83 23.33 3.78 14.23
CA ALA A 83 24.71 3.29 14.17
C ALA A 83 24.85 1.94 14.89
N PRO A 84 25.64 0.99 14.38
CA PRO A 84 26.61 1.10 13.28
C PRO A 84 26.06 0.91 11.88
N GLY A 85 24.76 0.79 11.67
CA GLY A 85 24.15 0.61 10.35
C GLY A 85 24.38 -0.80 9.75
N ASP A 86 24.50 -1.78 10.61
CA ASP A 86 24.66 -3.19 10.23
C ASP A 86 23.29 -3.85 9.95
N MET A 87 23.33 -5.10 9.51
CA MET A 87 22.13 -5.87 9.17
C MET A 87 21.23 -6.12 10.38
N ARG A 88 21.78 -6.19 11.59
CA ARG A 88 21.00 -6.36 12.79
C ARG A 88 20.19 -5.10 13.09
N ALA A 89 20.82 -3.93 13.05
CA ALA A 89 20.14 -2.65 13.26
C ALA A 89 19.05 -2.42 12.19
N LEU A 90 19.32 -2.78 10.93
CA LEU A 90 18.32 -2.74 9.86
C LEU A 90 17.13 -3.65 10.15
N THR A 91 17.39 -4.89 10.57
CA THR A 91 16.32 -5.87 10.83
C THR A 91 15.45 -5.44 12.01
N GLU A 92 16.04 -4.92 13.08
CA GLU A 92 15.33 -4.40 14.24
C GLU A 92 14.45 -3.20 13.85
N LEU A 93 14.97 -2.26 13.05
CA LEU A 93 14.19 -1.13 12.54
C LEU A 93 13.05 -1.60 11.63
N ALA A 94 13.33 -2.50 10.70
CA ALA A 94 12.32 -3.05 9.79
C ALA A 94 11.20 -3.78 10.55
N ALA A 95 11.54 -4.58 11.56
CA ALA A 95 10.59 -5.25 12.44
C ALA A 95 9.70 -4.23 13.20
N TYR A 96 10.31 -3.17 13.71
CA TYR A 96 9.57 -2.08 14.36
C TYR A 96 8.59 -1.41 13.41
N LEU A 97 9.02 -1.03 12.20
CA LEU A 97 8.16 -0.40 11.19
C LEU A 97 7.05 -1.36 10.74
N TYR A 98 7.38 -2.64 10.57
CA TYR A 98 6.42 -3.68 10.22
C TYR A 98 5.35 -3.86 11.29
N SER A 99 5.71 -3.83 12.57
CA SER A 99 4.76 -4.02 13.68
C SER A 99 3.74 -2.89 13.84
N ARG A 100 3.91 -1.76 13.15
CA ARG A 100 2.97 -0.64 13.22
C ARG A 100 1.82 -0.85 12.25
N ARG A 101 0.60 -0.58 12.70
CA ARG A 101 -0.60 -0.65 11.86
C ARG A 101 -0.55 0.40 10.74
N LEU A 102 -1.06 0.05 9.57
CA LEU A 102 -1.34 1.01 8.51
C LEU A 102 -2.53 1.90 8.89
N ASP A 103 -2.42 3.18 8.59
CA ASP A 103 -3.46 4.17 8.86
C ASP A 103 -4.63 4.00 7.87
N ARG A 104 -5.80 3.56 8.38
CA ARG A 104 -7.00 3.31 7.57
C ARG A 104 -7.66 4.59 7.03
N SER A 105 -7.25 5.77 7.47
CA SER A 105 -7.78 7.05 6.96
C SER A 105 -7.22 7.44 5.59
N LYS A 106 -6.23 6.69 5.10
CA LYS A 106 -5.53 6.89 3.81
C LYS A 106 -5.38 5.56 3.06
N PRO A 107 -4.94 5.55 1.80
CA PRO A 107 -4.57 4.32 1.09
C PRO A 107 -3.61 3.45 1.92
N LEU A 108 -3.87 2.13 1.94
CA LEU A 108 -3.26 1.22 2.90
C LEU A 108 -1.88 0.71 2.44
N TRP A 109 -0.97 1.62 2.18
CA TRP A 109 0.41 1.32 1.82
C TRP A 109 1.38 2.37 2.34
N GLU A 110 2.62 1.96 2.56
CA GLU A 110 3.75 2.81 2.96
C GLU A 110 5.03 2.29 2.31
N LEU A 111 5.91 3.21 1.94
CA LEU A 111 7.27 2.93 1.51
C LEU A 111 8.25 3.70 2.40
N TRP A 112 9.18 2.98 2.99
CA TRP A 112 10.20 3.54 3.86
C TRP A 112 11.55 3.48 3.17
N PHE A 113 12.15 4.64 2.89
CA PHE A 113 13.53 4.76 2.45
C PHE A 113 14.43 4.81 3.67
N ILE A 114 15.28 3.81 3.81
CA ILE A 114 16.12 3.60 4.98
C ILE A 114 17.57 3.87 4.61
N GLU A 115 18.16 4.88 5.24
CA GLU A 115 19.54 5.32 5.06
C GLU A 115 20.44 4.84 6.19
N GLY A 116 21.72 5.15 6.11
CA GLY A 116 22.69 4.92 7.18
C GLY A 116 23.25 3.49 7.25
N LEU A 117 22.98 2.67 6.22
CA LEU A 117 23.60 1.35 6.11
C LEU A 117 25.08 1.46 5.75
N ALA A 118 25.87 0.57 6.31
CA ALA A 118 27.29 0.45 5.98
C ALA A 118 27.49 0.16 4.49
N GLY A 119 28.54 0.71 3.88
CA GLY A 119 28.92 0.44 2.49
C GLY A 119 28.11 1.18 1.43
N LYS A 120 27.59 2.37 1.75
CA LYS A 120 26.75 3.19 0.84
C LYS A 120 25.50 2.46 0.33
N ARG A 121 24.96 1.60 1.14
CA ARG A 121 23.72 0.88 0.86
C ARG A 121 22.55 1.61 1.46
N TYR A 122 21.41 1.38 0.86
CA TYR A 122 20.10 1.84 1.31
C TYR A 122 19.17 0.64 1.43
N ALA A 123 18.06 0.80 2.13
CA ALA A 123 17.03 -0.20 2.08
C ALA A 123 15.67 0.44 1.79
N LEU A 124 14.80 -0.32 1.15
CA LEU A 124 13.39 0.01 0.96
C LEU A 124 12.56 -1.01 1.71
N LEU A 125 11.76 -0.55 2.65
CA LEU A 125 10.73 -1.35 3.26
C LEU A 125 9.39 -0.94 2.66
N GLN A 126 8.83 -1.82 1.86
CA GLN A 126 7.51 -1.68 1.27
C GLN A 126 6.50 -2.39 2.16
N LYS A 127 5.42 -1.73 2.51
CA LYS A 127 4.36 -2.26 3.36
C LYS A 127 3.01 -2.03 2.72
N LEU A 128 2.21 -3.08 2.61
CA LEU A 128 0.93 -3.10 1.91
C LEU A 128 -0.09 -3.95 2.68
N HIS A 129 -1.33 -3.50 2.73
CA HIS A 129 -2.39 -4.31 3.30
C HIS A 129 -2.88 -5.35 2.28
N HIS A 130 -3.11 -6.58 2.72
CA HIS A 130 -3.57 -7.68 1.84
C HIS A 130 -4.88 -7.40 1.11
N CYS A 131 -5.74 -6.52 1.64
CA CYS A 131 -6.98 -6.17 0.96
C CYS A 131 -6.80 -5.33 -0.31
N MET A 132 -5.65 -4.66 -0.47
CA MET A 132 -5.40 -3.81 -1.65
C MET A 132 -5.14 -4.63 -2.90
N MET A 133 -4.61 -5.83 -2.75
CA MET A 133 -4.26 -6.65 -3.89
C MET A 133 -4.12 -8.13 -3.52
N ASP A 134 -4.40 -8.97 -4.49
CA ASP A 134 -4.09 -10.39 -4.47
C ASP A 134 -2.60 -10.65 -4.78
N GLY A 135 -2.21 -11.92 -4.76
CA GLY A 135 -0.83 -12.31 -5.05
C GLY A 135 -0.32 -11.87 -6.42
N GLN A 136 -1.20 -11.81 -7.43
CA GLN A 136 -0.86 -11.32 -8.77
C GLN A 136 -0.67 -9.79 -8.78
N GLY A 137 -1.47 -9.08 -8.01
CA GLY A 137 -1.34 -7.63 -7.86
C GLY A 137 -0.01 -7.24 -7.21
N ALA A 138 0.47 -7.98 -6.20
CA ALA A 138 1.76 -7.76 -5.57
C ALA A 138 2.93 -7.95 -6.56
N GLN A 139 2.86 -8.99 -7.41
CA GLN A 139 3.85 -9.20 -8.47
C GLN A 139 3.88 -8.04 -9.46
N ARG A 140 2.72 -7.56 -9.91
CA ARG A 140 2.61 -6.44 -10.86
C ARG A 140 3.18 -5.14 -10.30
N ILE A 141 3.07 -4.90 -9.00
CA ILE A 141 3.73 -3.75 -8.36
C ILE A 141 5.24 -3.91 -8.38
N GLY A 142 5.76 -5.09 -8.07
CA GLY A 142 7.18 -5.37 -8.20
C GLY A 142 7.67 -5.08 -9.63
N GLU A 143 6.93 -5.54 -10.63
CA GLU A 143 7.22 -5.28 -12.04
C GLU A 143 7.09 -3.79 -12.41
N ALA A 144 6.17 -3.06 -11.81
CA ALA A 144 6.03 -1.62 -12.03
C ALA A 144 7.18 -0.81 -11.42
N LEU A 145 7.68 -1.23 -10.26
CA LEU A 145 8.74 -0.52 -9.53
C LEU A 145 10.16 -0.96 -9.89
N CYS A 146 10.34 -2.10 -10.55
CA CYS A 146 11.66 -2.64 -10.87
C CYS A 146 11.82 -2.81 -12.37
N ASP A 147 13.00 -2.47 -12.86
CA ASP A 147 13.43 -2.72 -14.23
C ASP A 147 14.57 -3.73 -14.22
N PHE A 148 14.65 -4.56 -15.27
CA PHE A 148 15.75 -5.52 -15.45
C PHE A 148 17.00 -4.87 -16.08
N GLU A 149 16.84 -3.65 -16.63
CA GLU A 149 17.89 -2.89 -17.28
C GLU A 149 18.13 -1.57 -16.54
N ALA A 150 19.36 -1.08 -16.58
CA ALA A 150 19.76 0.15 -15.90
C ALA A 150 19.17 1.42 -16.53
N ASP A 151 18.84 1.37 -17.82
CA ASP A 151 18.23 2.48 -18.58
C ASP A 151 17.09 1.92 -19.44
N PRO A 152 15.96 1.58 -18.83
CA PRO A 152 14.85 0.93 -19.51
C PRO A 152 14.11 1.93 -20.40
N PRO A 153 13.56 1.47 -21.54
CA PRO A 153 12.67 2.29 -22.32
C PRO A 153 11.41 2.65 -21.51
N PRO A 154 10.74 3.77 -21.81
CA PRO A 154 9.49 4.12 -21.19
C PRO A 154 8.47 2.96 -21.30
N ARG A 155 7.94 2.50 -20.18
CA ARG A 155 6.96 1.42 -20.16
C ARG A 155 5.55 1.99 -20.37
N PRO A 156 4.77 1.42 -21.29
CA PRO A 156 3.34 1.74 -21.34
C PRO A 156 2.66 1.26 -20.05
N ILE A 157 1.71 2.06 -19.58
CA ILE A 157 0.87 1.67 -18.45
C ILE A 157 0.01 0.48 -18.89
N PRO A 158 0.03 -0.65 -18.15
CA PRO A 158 -0.82 -1.79 -18.48
C PRO A 158 -2.29 -1.38 -18.57
N PRO A 159 -3.02 -1.77 -19.63
CA PRO A 159 -4.41 -1.35 -19.85
C PRO A 159 -5.35 -1.66 -18.70
N GLU A 160 -5.08 -2.72 -17.96
CA GLU A 160 -5.85 -3.13 -16.78
C GLU A 160 -5.84 -2.10 -15.64
N PHE A 161 -4.83 -1.22 -15.61
CA PHE A 161 -4.78 -0.12 -14.63
C PHE A 161 -5.50 1.15 -15.13
N LEU A 162 -5.69 1.30 -16.44
CA LEU A 162 -6.30 2.50 -17.02
C LEU A 162 -7.82 2.54 -16.87
N GLY A 163 -8.47 1.40 -16.61
CA GLY A 163 -9.93 1.27 -16.59
C GLY A 163 -10.58 1.26 -15.21
N ALA A 164 -9.80 1.20 -14.15
CA ALA A 164 -10.34 1.14 -12.79
C ALA A 164 -10.69 2.57 -12.30
N THR A 165 -11.86 3.06 -12.67
CA THR A 165 -12.43 4.26 -12.06
C THR A 165 -13.37 3.86 -10.93
N THR A 166 -13.14 4.34 -9.73
CA THR A 166 -14.22 4.39 -8.74
C THR A 166 -15.25 5.38 -9.28
N GLY A 167 -16.49 4.95 -9.44
CA GLY A 167 -17.60 5.92 -9.50
C GLY A 167 -17.43 6.83 -8.29
N GLY A 168 -17.73 8.12 -8.42
CA GLY A 168 -17.53 9.10 -7.34
C GLY A 168 -17.92 8.55 -5.98
N ALA A 169 -17.21 8.97 -4.94
CA ALA A 169 -17.43 8.46 -3.57
C ALA A 169 -18.93 8.51 -3.23
N PRO A 170 -19.56 7.39 -2.90
CA PRO A 170 -20.98 7.37 -2.59
C PRO A 170 -21.25 8.27 -1.37
N SER A 171 -22.31 9.06 -1.43
CA SER A 171 -22.75 9.84 -0.27
C SER A 171 -23.17 8.90 0.88
N GLU A 172 -23.19 9.41 2.10
CA GLU A 172 -23.65 8.62 3.26
C GLU A 172 -25.06 8.04 3.03
N LEU A 173 -25.94 8.86 2.46
CA LEU A 173 -27.29 8.41 2.12
C LEU A 173 -27.30 7.26 1.11
N GLN A 174 -26.42 7.29 0.12
CA GLN A 174 -26.27 6.20 -0.86
C GLN A 174 -25.69 4.93 -0.22
N LEU A 175 -24.77 5.09 0.74
CA LEU A 175 -24.25 3.95 1.52
C LEU A 175 -25.36 3.32 2.33
N TYR A 176 -26.15 4.11 3.08
CA TYR A 176 -27.30 3.61 3.82
C TYR A 176 -28.34 2.93 2.92
N ALA A 177 -28.68 3.54 1.78
CA ALA A 177 -29.65 2.96 0.86
C ALA A 177 -29.19 1.61 0.29
N ARG A 178 -27.92 1.46 -0.04
CA ARG A 178 -27.34 0.18 -0.48
C ARG A 178 -27.34 -0.85 0.63
N THR A 179 -26.91 -0.47 1.85
CA THR A 179 -26.91 -1.38 3.01
C THR A 179 -28.31 -1.89 3.33
N VAL A 180 -29.32 -1.01 3.32
CA VAL A 180 -30.72 -1.39 3.54
C VAL A 180 -31.22 -2.32 2.40
N GLY A 181 -30.82 -2.06 1.16
CA GLY A 181 -31.13 -2.91 0.01
C GLY A 181 -30.51 -4.31 0.09
N ASN A 182 -29.33 -4.43 0.71
CA ASN A 182 -28.59 -5.71 0.85
C ASN A 182 -28.97 -6.48 2.14
N LEU A 183 -29.69 -5.86 3.08
CA LEU A 183 -30.13 -6.50 4.33
C LEU A 183 -30.81 -7.86 4.14
N PRO A 184 -31.72 -8.08 3.15
CA PRO A 184 -32.32 -9.38 2.91
C PRO A 184 -31.33 -10.48 2.54
N ASP A 185 -30.25 -10.15 1.83
CA ASP A 185 -29.25 -11.10 1.41
C ASP A 185 -28.27 -11.42 2.55
N LEU A 186 -27.89 -10.44 3.34
CA LEU A 186 -27.09 -10.61 4.57
C LEU A 186 -27.82 -11.49 5.61
N MET A 187 -29.14 -11.34 5.75
CA MET A 187 -29.94 -12.19 6.64
C MET A 187 -30.05 -13.64 6.15
N ARG A 188 -30.01 -13.88 4.85
CA ARG A 188 -30.01 -15.24 4.27
C ARG A 188 -28.68 -15.97 4.45
N GLU A 189 -27.57 -15.27 4.38
CA GLU A 189 -26.22 -15.85 4.60
C GLU A 189 -26.01 -16.27 6.07
N THR A 190 -26.60 -15.56 7.02
CA THR A 190 -26.54 -15.93 8.45
C THR A 190 -27.41 -17.15 8.79
N ASP A 191 -28.52 -17.38 8.09
CA ASP A 191 -29.39 -18.55 8.30
C ASP A 191 -28.86 -19.85 7.63
N ALA A 192 -27.94 -19.74 6.67
CA ALA A 192 -27.33 -20.88 5.98
C ALA A 192 -26.08 -21.45 6.70
N GLY A 193 -25.67 -20.87 7.80
CA GLY A 193 -24.46 -21.20 8.56
C GLY A 193 -24.70 -21.88 9.92
N VAL A 194 -25.88 -22.44 10.18
CA VAL A 194 -26.19 -23.21 11.41
C VAL A 194 -26.37 -24.68 11.08
#